data_23409f6a24f165b94a612decfdb64a96
#
_entry.id   23409f6a24f165b94a612decfdb64a96
#
_cell.length_a   1.000
_cell.length_b   1.000
_cell.length_c   1.000
_cell.angle_alpha   90.00
_cell.angle_beta   90.00
_cell.angle_gamma   90.00
#
_symmetry.space_group_name_H-M   'P 1'
#
loop_
_entity.id
_entity.type
_entity.pdbx_description
1 polymer ?
#
loop_
_entity_poly.entity_id
_entity_poly.type
_entity_poly.pdbx_seq_one_letter_code
_entity_poly.pdbx_strand_id
1 'polypeptide(L)'
;MHHYNNLLVWPPRAAVSGKTEGALENKMKLGVVGLPNVGKSTLFNAITNAGAQAENYPFCTIEPNTGVVMVPDNRLNVLAEMYHPKKVTPTTIEFVDIAGLVKGASRGEGLGNKFLSHIREVDAIVHVVRCFEDDNIIHVDGSVNPARDIETINLELIFADMDTVQRRKEKALKSFRGGDKSSGAEADLAEKLYAHLESGKPARTYNADKEEREIMSGWFLLTTKPVIYAANISEDDIGKDESEIPFLNEVRKTADDEGAGMIVISAAIEQDIAQMAPDEKAEFLADLGIGQSGLDRLITACYRLLGLISFLTVGEDECRAWTITEGTKAPQAAGKIHTDFEKGFIRAEVVPYDTLIENGSMAACKE
;
A
#
# COMPACT_ATOMS: atom_id res chain seq x y z
N MET A 1 -1.92 20.47 -5.91
CA MET A 1 -2.85 19.38 -6.26
C MET A 1 -2.85 19.25 -7.78
N HIS A 2 -1.99 18.41 -8.35
CA HIS A 2 -2.06 18.08 -9.77
C HIS A 2 -2.48 16.62 -9.88
N HIS A 3 -3.76 16.42 -10.22
CA HIS A 3 -4.29 15.11 -10.53
C HIS A 3 -3.67 14.64 -11.85
N TYR A 4 -2.93 13.55 -11.81
CA TYR A 4 -2.45 12.88 -13.02
C TYR A 4 -3.61 12.08 -13.62
N ASN A 5 -4.37 12.72 -14.51
CA ASN A 5 -5.44 12.13 -15.28
C ASN A 5 -4.94 11.79 -16.68
N ASN A 6 -4.12 10.75 -16.82
CA ASN A 6 -3.58 10.35 -18.12
C ASN A 6 -4.29 9.10 -18.64
N LEU A 7 -4.91 9.26 -19.82
CA LEU A 7 -5.50 8.18 -20.59
C LEU A 7 -4.56 7.84 -21.75
N LEU A 8 -4.14 6.58 -21.86
CA LEU A 8 -3.43 6.07 -23.04
C LEU A 8 -4.45 5.36 -23.92
N VAL A 9 -4.67 5.87 -25.14
CA VAL A 9 -5.52 5.21 -26.12
C VAL A 9 -4.65 4.65 -27.24
N TRP A 10 -4.76 3.35 -27.47
CA TRP A 10 -4.07 2.63 -28.54
C TRP A 10 -4.94 2.58 -29.81
N PRO A 11 -4.37 2.75 -31.02
CA PRO A 11 -5.14 2.63 -32.23
C PRO A 11 -5.65 1.19 -32.45
N PRO A 12 -6.87 0.98 -32.99
CA PRO A 12 -7.54 -0.32 -33.08
C PRO A 12 -7.07 -1.20 -34.25
N ARG A 13 -5.76 -1.31 -34.50
CA ARG A 13 -5.21 -2.21 -35.52
C ARG A 13 -3.85 -2.76 -35.13
N ALA A 14 -3.86 -3.74 -34.22
CA ALA A 14 -2.98 -4.92 -34.25
C ALA A 14 -3.64 -5.97 -33.36
N ALA A 15 -4.44 -6.84 -33.96
CA ALA A 15 -4.83 -8.09 -33.33
C ALA A 15 -3.57 -8.90 -33.06
N VAL A 16 -3.00 -8.80 -31.88
CA VAL A 16 -1.97 -9.72 -31.42
C VAL A 16 -2.72 -10.94 -30.90
N SER A 17 -2.95 -11.91 -31.80
CA SER A 17 -3.32 -13.28 -31.40
C SER A 17 -2.07 -13.96 -30.84
N GLY A 18 -1.72 -13.66 -29.61
CA GLY A 18 -0.65 -14.29 -28.87
C GLY A 18 -1.07 -14.30 -27.41
N LYS A 19 -1.02 -15.48 -26.77
CA LYS A 19 -1.11 -15.59 -25.33
C LYS A 19 -0.15 -14.55 -24.74
N THR A 20 -0.68 -13.59 -24.01
CA THR A 20 0.13 -12.69 -23.20
C THR A 20 0.82 -13.55 -22.14
N GLU A 21 2.04 -14.02 -22.43
CA GLU A 21 2.97 -14.39 -21.37
C GLU A 21 3.32 -13.07 -20.68
N GLY A 22 2.52 -12.74 -19.66
CA GLY A 22 2.76 -11.61 -18.79
C GLY A 22 4.15 -11.76 -18.20
N ALA A 23 5.01 -10.75 -18.42
CA ALA A 23 6.13 -10.55 -17.52
C ALA A 23 5.59 -10.70 -16.09
N LEU A 24 6.26 -11.48 -15.24
CA LEU A 24 5.95 -11.62 -13.83
C LEU A 24 5.83 -10.19 -13.28
N GLU A 25 4.60 -9.71 -13.14
CA GLU A 25 4.35 -8.45 -12.47
C GLU A 25 4.84 -8.67 -11.04
N ASN A 26 5.90 -7.98 -10.68
CA ASN A 26 6.28 -7.88 -9.27
C ASN A 26 5.16 -7.09 -8.60
N LYS A 27 4.14 -7.82 -8.14
CA LYS A 27 2.99 -7.23 -7.47
C LYS A 27 3.47 -6.65 -6.16
N MET A 28 3.15 -5.38 -5.94
CA MET A 28 3.48 -4.70 -4.69
C MET A 28 2.64 -5.28 -3.57
N LYS A 29 3.30 -5.65 -2.47
CA LYS A 29 2.69 -6.31 -1.31
C LYS A 29 2.61 -5.38 -0.12
N LEU A 30 1.47 -5.35 0.53
CA LEU A 30 1.20 -4.60 1.76
C LEU A 30 1.09 -5.56 2.93
N GLY A 31 1.92 -5.39 3.94
CA GLY A 31 1.85 -6.20 5.16
C GLY A 31 0.84 -5.61 6.15
N VAL A 32 -0.17 -6.37 6.51
CA VAL A 32 -1.12 -5.97 7.58
C VAL A 32 -0.55 -6.42 8.92
N VAL A 33 -0.24 -5.48 9.78
CA VAL A 33 0.32 -5.72 11.12
C VAL A 33 -0.57 -5.12 12.20
N GLY A 34 -0.42 -5.59 13.43
CA GLY A 34 -1.11 -5.08 14.61
C GLY A 34 -0.93 -6.02 15.79
N LEU A 35 -1.14 -5.52 17.00
CA LEU A 35 -1.16 -6.33 18.20
C LEU A 35 -2.36 -7.31 18.17
N PRO A 36 -2.36 -8.36 19.01
CA PRO A 36 -3.54 -9.22 19.16
C PRO A 36 -4.79 -8.42 19.55
N ASN A 37 -5.95 -8.81 19.03
CA ASN A 37 -7.26 -8.25 19.37
C ASN A 37 -7.48 -6.77 18.99
N VAL A 38 -6.76 -6.26 18.01
CA VAL A 38 -6.96 -4.90 17.46
C VAL A 38 -7.91 -4.84 16.27
N GLY A 39 -8.46 -5.99 15.85
CA GLY A 39 -9.31 -6.09 14.66
C GLY A 39 -8.55 -6.44 13.37
N LYS A 40 -7.26 -6.82 13.46
CA LYS A 40 -6.43 -7.15 12.30
C LYS A 40 -7.03 -8.27 11.44
N SER A 41 -7.42 -9.39 12.05
CA SER A 41 -8.02 -10.53 11.32
C SER A 41 -9.39 -10.19 10.73
N THR A 42 -10.19 -9.38 11.44
CA THR A 42 -11.48 -8.87 10.94
C THR A 42 -11.29 -8.03 9.68
N LEU A 43 -10.35 -7.08 9.73
CA LEU A 43 -10.00 -6.26 8.57
C LEU A 43 -9.45 -7.11 7.42
N PHE A 44 -8.57 -8.07 7.71
CA PHE A 44 -8.01 -8.95 6.68
C PHE A 44 -9.09 -9.85 6.05
N ASN A 45 -10.07 -10.32 6.83
CA ASN A 45 -11.23 -11.04 6.29
C ASN A 45 -12.09 -10.14 5.39
N ALA A 46 -12.31 -8.89 5.75
CA ALA A 46 -13.00 -7.93 4.89
C ALA A 46 -12.23 -7.74 3.56
N ILE A 47 -10.91 -7.60 3.61
CA ILE A 47 -10.03 -7.53 2.43
C ILE A 47 -10.19 -8.78 1.55
N THR A 48 -10.09 -9.98 2.13
CA THR A 48 -10.18 -11.24 1.38
C THR A 48 -11.57 -11.46 0.80
N ASN A 49 -12.63 -11.12 1.52
CA ASN A 49 -14.01 -11.22 1.02
C ASN A 49 -14.26 -10.25 -0.14
N ALA A 50 -13.79 -9.01 -0.03
CA ALA A 50 -13.82 -8.06 -1.15
C ALA A 50 -12.97 -8.55 -2.34
N GLY A 51 -11.91 -9.30 -2.09
CA GLY A 51 -11.02 -9.91 -3.08
C GLY A 51 -11.61 -11.12 -3.81
N ALA A 52 -12.65 -11.78 -3.28
CA ALA A 52 -13.29 -12.93 -3.94
C ALA A 52 -13.80 -12.58 -5.36
N GLN A 53 -14.16 -11.32 -5.60
CA GLN A 53 -14.50 -10.83 -6.94
C GLN A 53 -13.28 -10.71 -7.86
N ALA A 54 -12.07 -10.55 -7.30
CA ALA A 54 -10.83 -10.43 -8.07
C ALA A 54 -10.28 -11.78 -8.54
N GLU A 55 -10.72 -12.92 -7.96
CA GLU A 55 -10.26 -14.27 -8.33
C GLU A 55 -10.56 -14.65 -9.78
N ASN A 56 -11.58 -14.03 -10.38
CA ASN A 56 -11.97 -14.24 -11.77
C ASN A 56 -11.06 -13.54 -12.79
N TYR A 57 -10.08 -12.74 -12.33
CA TYR A 57 -9.17 -12.06 -13.22
C TYR A 57 -7.87 -12.87 -13.44
N PRO A 58 -7.30 -12.88 -14.66
CA PRO A 58 -6.06 -13.59 -14.96
C PRO A 58 -4.93 -13.12 -14.06
N PHE A 59 -4.09 -14.06 -13.59
CA PHE A 59 -2.88 -13.84 -12.78
C PHE A 59 -3.08 -13.60 -11.27
N CYS A 60 -4.27 -13.81 -10.71
CA CYS A 60 -4.45 -13.90 -9.26
C CYS A 60 -4.05 -15.30 -8.79
N THR A 61 -2.83 -15.45 -8.26
CA THR A 61 -2.43 -16.69 -7.55
C THR A 61 -2.79 -16.49 -6.09
N ILE A 62 -3.59 -17.40 -5.53
CA ILE A 62 -3.98 -17.37 -4.11
C ILE A 62 -2.84 -18.03 -3.33
N GLU A 63 -2.09 -17.24 -2.60
CA GLU A 63 -1.14 -17.73 -1.59
C GLU A 63 -1.83 -17.73 -0.21
N PRO A 64 -1.50 -18.68 0.68
CA PRO A 64 -2.00 -18.63 2.06
C PRO A 64 -1.69 -17.28 2.71
N ASN A 65 -2.66 -16.71 3.42
CA ASN A 65 -2.56 -15.40 4.08
C ASN A 65 -2.33 -14.21 3.14
N THR A 66 -2.71 -14.32 1.87
CA THR A 66 -2.66 -13.22 0.90
C THR A 66 -4.08 -12.90 0.41
N GLY A 67 -4.47 -11.64 0.47
CA GLY A 67 -5.71 -11.10 -0.10
C GLY A 67 -5.40 -10.20 -1.29
N VAL A 68 -5.98 -10.49 -2.45
CA VAL A 68 -5.85 -9.65 -3.65
C VAL A 68 -7.15 -8.87 -3.83
N VAL A 69 -7.06 -7.55 -3.88
CA VAL A 69 -8.24 -6.69 -4.02
C VAL A 69 -8.12 -5.76 -5.22
N MET A 70 -9.26 -5.40 -5.78
CA MET A 70 -9.33 -4.40 -6.85
C MET A 70 -9.09 -3.00 -6.29
N VAL A 71 -8.33 -2.18 -7.01
CA VAL A 71 -8.15 -0.77 -6.68
C VAL A 71 -9.35 0.00 -7.22
N PRO A 72 -10.12 0.69 -6.36
CA PRO A 72 -11.26 1.49 -6.80
C PRO A 72 -10.81 2.61 -7.74
N ASP A 73 -11.34 2.63 -8.96
CA ASP A 73 -11.08 3.69 -9.95
C ASP A 73 -12.35 4.00 -10.74
N ASN A 74 -13.07 5.05 -10.33
CA ASN A 74 -14.31 5.46 -10.97
C ASN A 74 -14.14 5.83 -12.44
N ARG A 75 -12.93 6.25 -12.86
CA ARG A 75 -12.65 6.57 -14.26
C ARG A 75 -12.87 5.35 -15.16
N LEU A 76 -12.50 4.15 -14.68
CA LEU A 76 -12.68 2.92 -15.43
C LEU A 76 -14.17 2.60 -15.65
N ASN A 77 -15.00 2.84 -14.63
CA ASN A 77 -16.46 2.62 -14.72
C ASN A 77 -17.09 3.55 -15.75
N VAL A 78 -16.79 4.86 -15.68
CA VAL A 78 -17.29 5.85 -16.62
C VAL A 78 -16.86 5.55 -18.06
N LEU A 79 -15.61 5.11 -18.24
CA LEU A 79 -15.14 4.72 -19.58
C LEU A 79 -15.81 3.43 -20.07
N ALA A 80 -16.11 2.49 -19.18
CA ALA A 80 -16.85 1.29 -19.54
C ALA A 80 -18.29 1.61 -19.99
N GLU A 81 -18.95 2.57 -19.33
CA GLU A 81 -20.26 3.07 -19.79
C GLU A 81 -20.18 3.79 -21.13
N MET A 82 -19.08 4.50 -21.41
CA MET A 82 -18.90 5.25 -22.66
C MET A 82 -18.58 4.36 -23.86
N TYR A 83 -17.75 3.31 -23.65
CA TYR A 83 -17.24 2.46 -24.74
C TYR A 83 -17.94 1.11 -24.85
N HIS A 84 -18.76 0.69 -23.86
CA HIS A 84 -19.47 -0.58 -23.82
C HIS A 84 -18.56 -1.80 -24.15
N PRO A 85 -17.41 -1.95 -23.47
CA PRO A 85 -16.47 -3.02 -23.77
C PRO A 85 -17.03 -4.38 -23.40
N LYS A 86 -16.52 -5.45 -24.05
CA LYS A 86 -16.86 -6.82 -23.65
C LYS A 86 -16.32 -7.22 -22.28
N LYS A 87 -15.25 -6.53 -21.86
CA LYS A 87 -14.56 -6.80 -20.59
C LYS A 87 -14.05 -5.51 -19.94
N VAL A 88 -14.16 -5.46 -18.61
CA VAL A 88 -13.56 -4.40 -17.78
C VAL A 88 -12.54 -5.04 -16.84
N THR A 89 -11.30 -4.54 -16.83
CA THR A 89 -10.21 -5.10 -16.02
C THR A 89 -9.60 -4.01 -15.14
N PRO A 90 -9.91 -3.98 -13.84
CA PRO A 90 -9.29 -3.06 -12.88
C PRO A 90 -7.84 -3.48 -12.55
N THR A 91 -7.10 -2.59 -11.91
CA THR A 91 -5.83 -2.96 -11.25
C THR A 91 -6.10 -3.64 -9.93
N THR A 92 -5.11 -4.40 -9.45
CA THR A 92 -5.18 -5.08 -8.15
C THR A 92 -3.96 -4.77 -7.30
N ILE A 93 -4.11 -4.91 -5.97
CA ILE A 93 -3.05 -4.80 -5.00
C ILE A 93 -3.12 -6.00 -4.03
N GLU A 94 -1.97 -6.42 -3.49
CA GLU A 94 -1.90 -7.58 -2.61
C GLU A 94 -1.70 -7.15 -1.15
N PHE A 95 -2.51 -7.71 -0.26
CA PHE A 95 -2.35 -7.61 1.19
C PHE A 95 -1.90 -8.96 1.74
N VAL A 96 -0.95 -8.94 2.66
CA VAL A 96 -0.41 -10.13 3.33
C VAL A 96 -0.73 -10.02 4.82
N ASP A 97 -1.43 -11.01 5.37
CA ASP A 97 -1.63 -11.08 6.82
C ASP A 97 -0.33 -11.48 7.51
N ILE A 98 0.25 -10.55 8.23
CA ILE A 98 1.44 -10.81 9.03
C ILE A 98 1.02 -11.16 10.44
N ALA A 99 1.34 -12.39 10.87
CA ALA A 99 0.99 -12.88 12.21
C ALA A 99 1.39 -11.87 13.29
N GLY A 100 0.49 -11.67 14.25
CA GLY A 100 0.63 -10.66 15.29
C GLY A 100 1.95 -10.76 16.06
N LEU A 101 2.52 -9.61 16.37
CA LEU A 101 3.74 -9.47 17.13
C LEU A 101 3.53 -9.92 18.58
N VAL A 102 4.45 -10.71 19.10
CA VAL A 102 4.61 -10.96 20.54
C VAL A 102 5.83 -10.15 21.00
N LYS A 103 5.72 -9.43 22.12
CA LYS A 103 6.85 -8.70 22.73
C LYS A 103 8.09 -9.60 22.80
N GLY A 104 9.25 -9.10 22.36
CA GLY A 104 10.51 -9.84 22.32
C GLY A 104 10.82 -10.54 20.99
N ALA A 105 10.08 -10.19 19.94
CA ALA A 105 10.29 -10.73 18.59
C ALA A 105 11.73 -10.53 18.07
N SER A 106 12.34 -9.38 18.38
CA SER A 106 13.71 -9.03 17.98
C SER A 106 14.79 -9.83 18.72
N ARG A 107 14.46 -10.45 19.88
CA ARG A 107 15.41 -11.23 20.66
C ARG A 107 15.59 -12.68 20.22
N GLY A 108 14.98 -13.05 19.08
CA GLY A 108 15.32 -14.30 18.38
C GLY A 108 14.55 -15.54 18.80
N GLU A 109 13.47 -15.45 19.55
CA GLU A 109 12.64 -16.60 19.91
C GLU A 109 11.53 -16.83 18.85
N GLY A 110 11.73 -17.85 18.01
CA GLY A 110 10.72 -18.53 17.18
C GLY A 110 9.79 -17.67 16.31
N LEU A 111 8.68 -17.23 16.85
CA LEU A 111 7.63 -16.48 16.13
C LEU A 111 8.07 -15.07 15.71
N GLY A 112 8.97 -14.43 16.48
CA GLY A 112 9.48 -13.10 16.16
C GLY A 112 10.28 -13.03 14.89
N ASN A 113 11.14 -14.02 14.65
CA ASN A 113 11.92 -14.10 13.42
C ASN A 113 11.03 -14.27 12.18
N LYS A 114 9.91 -15.01 12.28
CA LYS A 114 8.94 -15.14 11.19
C LYS A 114 8.25 -13.82 10.90
N PHE A 115 7.83 -13.09 11.94
CA PHE A 115 7.26 -11.75 11.80
C PHE A 115 8.20 -10.80 11.04
N LEU A 116 9.45 -10.69 11.49
CA LEU A 116 10.46 -9.85 10.84
C LEU A 116 10.76 -10.29 9.39
N SER A 117 10.72 -11.60 9.11
CA SER A 117 10.89 -12.13 7.75
C SER A 117 9.75 -11.69 6.84
N HIS A 118 8.50 -11.81 7.29
CA HIS A 118 7.34 -11.38 6.51
C HIS A 118 7.35 -9.86 6.26
N ILE A 119 7.77 -9.06 7.27
CA ILE A 119 7.93 -7.60 7.06
C ILE A 119 8.98 -7.31 5.98
N ARG A 120 10.05 -8.11 5.84
CA ARG A 120 11.04 -7.92 4.77
C ARG A 120 10.46 -8.10 3.38
N GLU A 121 9.50 -9.01 3.22
CA GLU A 121 8.92 -9.41 1.93
C GLU A 121 7.86 -8.45 1.39
N VAL A 122 7.34 -7.52 2.20
CA VAL A 122 6.33 -6.55 1.79
C VAL A 122 6.94 -5.19 1.46
N ASP A 123 6.26 -4.38 0.66
CA ASP A 123 6.75 -3.08 0.19
C ASP A 123 6.34 -1.93 1.11
N ALA A 124 5.19 -2.04 1.78
CA ALA A 124 4.70 -1.09 2.77
C ALA A 124 3.90 -1.81 3.87
N ILE A 125 3.58 -1.09 4.93
CA ILE A 125 2.93 -1.62 6.14
C ILE A 125 1.59 -0.91 6.34
N VAL A 126 0.54 -1.70 6.54
CA VAL A 126 -0.74 -1.26 7.10
C VAL A 126 -0.77 -1.64 8.57
N HIS A 127 -0.64 -0.66 9.44
CA HIS A 127 -0.62 -0.87 10.88
C HIS A 127 -2.01 -0.66 11.47
N VAL A 128 -2.68 -1.74 11.81
CA VAL A 128 -4.00 -1.72 12.45
C VAL A 128 -3.86 -1.38 13.93
N VAL A 129 -4.53 -0.32 14.34
CA VAL A 129 -4.46 0.23 15.71
C VAL A 129 -5.86 0.26 16.29
N ARG A 130 -6.04 -0.29 17.48
CA ARG A 130 -7.32 -0.31 18.17
C ARG A 130 -7.62 1.05 18.78
N CYS A 131 -8.74 1.66 18.37
CA CYS A 131 -9.23 2.95 18.84
C CYS A 131 -10.66 2.84 19.42
N PHE A 132 -11.00 1.75 20.08
CA PHE A 132 -12.29 1.52 20.72
C PHE A 132 -12.13 0.71 22.01
N GLU A 133 -13.04 0.89 22.94
CA GLU A 133 -13.17 0.07 24.15
C GLU A 133 -14.27 -0.96 23.94
N ASP A 134 -14.05 -2.18 24.40
CA ASP A 134 -15.02 -3.27 24.42
C ASP A 134 -14.62 -4.23 25.54
N ASP A 135 -15.51 -4.38 26.54
CA ASP A 135 -15.30 -5.21 27.73
C ASP A 135 -15.18 -6.71 27.38
N ASN A 136 -15.72 -7.13 26.23
CA ASN A 136 -15.66 -8.52 25.77
C ASN A 136 -14.36 -8.85 25.02
N ILE A 137 -13.58 -7.83 24.62
CA ILE A 137 -12.34 -7.97 23.85
C ILE A 137 -11.16 -7.58 24.73
N ILE A 138 -10.47 -8.56 25.26
CA ILE A 138 -9.31 -8.33 26.15
C ILE A 138 -8.18 -7.69 25.37
N HIS A 139 -7.63 -6.57 25.89
CA HIS A 139 -6.40 -5.97 25.35
C HIS A 139 -5.17 -6.68 25.96
N VAL A 140 -4.12 -6.92 25.16
CA VAL A 140 -2.89 -7.63 25.61
C VAL A 140 -2.20 -6.95 26.80
N ASP A 141 -2.24 -5.61 26.85
CA ASP A 141 -1.65 -4.81 27.94
C ASP A 141 -2.70 -4.32 28.95
N GLY A 142 -3.91 -4.87 28.94
CA GLY A 142 -4.99 -4.60 29.92
C GLY A 142 -5.75 -3.28 29.72
N SER A 143 -5.30 -2.39 28.84
CA SER A 143 -5.97 -1.12 28.50
C SER A 143 -5.67 -0.71 27.08
N VAL A 144 -6.61 -0.03 26.43
CA VAL A 144 -6.42 0.56 25.10
C VAL A 144 -5.51 1.78 25.23
N ASN A 145 -4.43 1.80 24.46
CA ASN A 145 -3.52 2.95 24.37
C ASN A 145 -2.81 2.90 23.00
N PRO A 146 -3.34 3.57 21.96
CA PRO A 146 -2.82 3.52 20.61
C PRO A 146 -1.36 3.93 20.47
N ALA A 147 -0.94 4.97 21.17
CA ALA A 147 0.44 5.44 21.11
C ALA A 147 1.43 4.37 21.60
N ARG A 148 1.15 3.73 22.75
CA ARG A 148 1.95 2.62 23.27
C ARG A 148 1.94 1.41 22.33
N ASP A 149 0.80 1.10 21.75
CA ASP A 149 0.62 -0.06 20.88
C ASP A 149 1.42 0.12 19.57
N ILE A 150 1.41 1.32 19.00
CA ILE A 150 2.25 1.70 17.86
C ILE A 150 3.73 1.63 18.24
N GLU A 151 4.12 2.23 19.37
CA GLU A 151 5.50 2.22 19.84
C GLU A 151 6.02 0.80 20.03
N THR A 152 5.20 -0.11 20.57
CA THR A 152 5.56 -1.51 20.78
C THR A 152 6.01 -2.19 19.46
N ILE A 153 5.24 -2.01 18.37
CA ILE A 153 5.60 -2.58 17.07
C ILE A 153 6.81 -1.86 16.47
N ASN A 154 6.84 -0.52 16.54
CA ASN A 154 7.95 0.26 16.02
C ASN A 154 9.27 -0.12 16.69
N LEU A 155 9.31 -0.29 18.02
CA LEU A 155 10.52 -0.68 18.76
C LEU A 155 11.06 -2.05 18.33
N GLU A 156 10.22 -3.04 18.09
CA GLU A 156 10.66 -4.36 17.61
C GLU A 156 11.32 -4.28 16.22
N LEU A 157 10.77 -3.44 15.32
CA LEU A 157 11.37 -3.20 14.01
C LEU A 157 12.67 -2.39 14.13
N ILE A 158 12.71 -1.40 15.01
CA ILE A 158 13.89 -0.57 15.29
C ILE A 158 15.04 -1.43 15.82
N PHE A 159 14.79 -2.33 16.78
CA PHE A 159 15.83 -3.22 17.30
C PHE A 159 16.43 -4.12 16.20
N ALA A 160 15.59 -4.66 15.31
CA ALA A 160 16.08 -5.45 14.18
C ALA A 160 16.93 -4.60 13.20
N ASP A 161 16.56 -3.35 13.01
CA ASP A 161 17.32 -2.41 12.17
C ASP A 161 18.64 -1.98 12.84
N MET A 162 18.64 -1.73 14.16
CA MET A 162 19.85 -1.44 14.93
C MET A 162 20.90 -2.53 14.76
N ASP A 163 20.50 -3.81 14.84
CA ASP A 163 21.41 -4.95 14.58
C ASP A 163 21.96 -4.94 13.16
N THR A 164 21.12 -4.54 12.19
CA THR A 164 21.54 -4.47 10.79
C THR A 164 22.52 -3.31 10.56
N VAL A 165 22.21 -2.13 11.09
CA VAL A 165 23.06 -0.93 11.02
C VAL A 165 24.40 -1.16 11.73
N GLN A 166 24.38 -1.78 12.90
CA GLN A 166 25.61 -2.10 13.64
C GLN A 166 26.55 -3.01 12.82
N ARG A 167 26.01 -4.07 12.21
CA ARG A 167 26.82 -4.95 11.34
C ARG A 167 27.37 -4.21 10.12
N ARG A 168 26.58 -3.30 9.51
CA ARG A 168 27.03 -2.45 8.40
C ARG A 168 28.17 -1.52 8.83
N LYS A 169 28.04 -0.86 9.99
CA LYS A 169 29.06 -0.01 10.58
C LYS A 169 30.38 -0.75 10.76
N GLU A 170 30.35 -1.94 11.39
CA GLU A 170 31.54 -2.75 11.62
C GLU A 170 32.24 -3.15 10.32
N LYS A 171 31.44 -3.56 9.30
CA LYS A 171 31.96 -3.91 7.98
C LYS A 171 32.61 -2.71 7.29
N ALA A 172 31.92 -1.56 7.28
CA ALA A 172 32.42 -0.33 6.67
C ALA A 172 33.71 0.16 7.34
N LEU A 173 33.77 0.16 8.68
CA LEU A 173 34.97 0.53 9.42
C LEU A 173 36.15 -0.42 9.14
N LYS A 174 35.90 -1.71 8.96
CA LYS A 174 36.94 -2.69 8.60
C LYS A 174 37.48 -2.43 7.20
N SER A 175 36.61 -2.14 6.21
CA SER A 175 37.02 -1.81 4.84
C SER A 175 37.80 -0.48 4.81
N PHE A 176 37.35 0.52 5.54
CA PHE A 176 38.03 1.81 5.64
C PHE A 176 39.44 1.68 6.20
N ARG A 177 39.62 0.91 7.28
CA ARG A 177 40.96 0.60 7.84
C ARG A 177 41.83 -0.23 6.89
N GLY A 178 41.21 -1.00 6.00
CA GLY A 178 41.89 -1.74 4.92
C GLY A 178 42.30 -0.90 3.72
N GLY A 179 42.03 0.42 3.75
CA GLY A 179 42.45 1.36 2.72
C GLY A 179 41.35 1.80 1.74
N ASP A 180 40.13 1.27 1.86
CA ASP A 180 38.97 1.71 1.06
C ASP A 180 38.35 2.97 1.65
N LYS A 181 38.77 4.13 1.13
CA LYS A 181 38.29 5.44 1.59
C LYS A 181 36.79 5.68 1.30
N SER A 182 36.21 4.97 0.33
CA SER A 182 34.79 5.14 -0.01
C SER A 182 33.87 4.59 1.09
N SER A 183 34.33 3.62 1.87
CA SER A 183 33.60 3.06 3.01
C SER A 183 33.48 4.01 4.21
N GLY A 184 34.19 5.16 4.22
CA GLY A 184 34.09 6.15 5.30
C GLY A 184 32.70 6.76 5.42
N ALA A 185 32.12 7.18 4.31
CA ALA A 185 30.76 7.74 4.27
C ALA A 185 29.69 6.74 4.78
N GLU A 186 29.82 5.46 4.41
CA GLU A 186 28.93 4.40 4.93
C GLU A 186 29.06 4.23 6.45
N ALA A 187 30.29 4.30 6.98
CA ALA A 187 30.53 4.19 8.42
C ALA A 187 29.94 5.38 9.20
N ASP A 188 30.13 6.60 8.71
CA ASP A 188 29.61 7.82 9.32
C ASP A 188 28.08 7.85 9.30
N LEU A 189 27.46 7.45 8.17
CA LEU A 189 26.01 7.32 8.07
C LEU A 189 25.48 6.28 9.06
N ALA A 190 26.13 5.12 9.14
CA ALA A 190 25.72 4.06 10.07
C ALA A 190 25.76 4.53 11.53
N GLU A 191 26.75 5.36 11.92
CA GLU A 191 26.82 5.93 13.25
C GLU A 191 25.65 6.88 13.53
N LYS A 192 25.37 7.81 12.62
CA LYS A 192 24.26 8.76 12.75
C LYS A 192 22.91 8.07 12.81
N LEU A 193 22.69 7.10 11.91
CA LEU A 193 21.44 6.35 11.84
C LEU A 193 21.24 5.44 13.05
N TYR A 194 22.31 4.82 13.57
CA TYR A 194 22.24 4.06 14.80
C TYR A 194 21.79 4.92 15.98
N ALA A 195 22.38 6.11 16.16
CA ALA A 195 21.96 7.05 17.20
C ALA A 195 20.49 7.52 17.04
N HIS A 196 20.04 7.71 15.79
CA HIS A 196 18.65 8.03 15.50
C HIS A 196 17.70 6.89 15.93
N LEU A 197 18.00 5.65 15.55
CA LEU A 197 17.23 4.47 15.95
C LEU A 197 17.25 4.24 17.46
N GLU A 198 18.41 4.42 18.12
CA GLU A 198 18.57 4.32 19.57
C GLU A 198 17.69 5.33 20.33
N SER A 199 17.37 6.48 19.72
CA SER A 199 16.41 7.45 20.27
C SER A 199 14.94 7.00 20.15
N GLY A 200 14.66 5.79 19.67
CA GLY A 200 13.31 5.24 19.49
C GLY A 200 12.60 5.71 18.22
N LYS A 201 13.33 6.32 17.27
CA LYS A 201 12.75 6.84 16.03
C LYS A 201 13.01 5.90 14.85
N PRO A 202 11.99 5.59 14.04
CA PRO A 202 12.16 4.72 12.86
C PRO A 202 13.03 5.40 11.78
N ALA A 203 13.73 4.60 10.98
CA ALA A 203 14.66 5.11 9.96
C ALA A 203 13.98 6.01 8.90
N ARG A 204 12.66 5.85 8.65
CA ARG A 204 11.87 6.72 7.75
C ARG A 204 11.80 8.17 8.19
N THR A 205 12.02 8.46 9.49
CA THR A 205 12.04 9.82 10.05
C THR A 205 13.45 10.44 10.07
N TYR A 206 14.47 9.71 9.65
CA TYR A 206 15.82 10.23 9.52
C TYR A 206 15.93 11.16 8.29
N ASN A 207 16.38 12.38 8.50
CA ASN A 207 16.53 13.36 7.42
C ASN A 207 17.82 13.10 6.62
N ALA A 208 17.80 12.04 5.80
CA ALA A 208 18.91 11.69 4.93
C ALA A 208 19.00 12.62 3.72
N ASP A 209 20.22 12.98 3.32
CA ASP A 209 20.47 13.61 2.03
C ASP A 209 20.38 12.59 0.88
N LYS A 210 20.68 13.02 -0.35
CA LYS A 210 20.54 12.15 -1.53
C LYS A 210 21.53 10.97 -1.50
N GLU A 211 22.77 11.22 -1.11
CA GLU A 211 23.83 10.20 -1.05
C GLU A 211 23.55 9.21 0.08
N GLU A 212 23.17 9.72 1.25
CA GLU A 212 22.77 8.90 2.39
C GLU A 212 21.57 8.00 2.06
N ARG A 213 20.55 8.52 1.34
CA ARG A 213 19.41 7.72 0.87
C ARG A 213 19.82 6.61 -0.09
N GLU A 214 20.76 6.88 -1.00
CA GLU A 214 21.27 5.88 -1.93
C GLU A 214 21.99 4.76 -1.18
N ILE A 215 22.82 5.07 -0.20
CA ILE A 215 23.49 4.08 0.67
C ILE A 215 22.46 3.30 1.49
N MET A 216 21.52 3.99 2.15
CA MET A 216 20.48 3.34 2.97
C MET A 216 19.61 2.37 2.17
N SER A 217 19.32 2.66 0.90
CA SER A 217 18.49 1.79 0.05
C SER A 217 19.06 0.36 -0.07
N GLY A 218 20.37 0.20 -0.03
CA GLY A 218 21.06 -1.09 -0.05
C GLY A 218 21.09 -1.82 1.30
N TRP A 219 20.54 -1.23 2.36
CA TRP A 219 20.55 -1.85 3.70
C TRP A 219 19.29 -2.64 4.01
N PHE A 220 18.21 -2.42 3.25
CA PHE A 220 16.92 -3.11 3.39
C PHE A 220 16.36 -3.06 4.81
N LEU A 221 16.38 -1.86 5.41
CA LEU A 221 15.88 -1.61 6.75
C LEU A 221 14.35 -1.75 6.78
N LEU A 222 13.84 -2.31 7.87
CA LEU A 222 12.41 -2.53 8.07
C LEU A 222 11.67 -1.23 8.32
N THR A 223 12.29 -0.34 9.09
CA THR A 223 11.69 0.94 9.48
C THR A 223 11.83 2.04 8.43
N THR A 224 12.46 1.77 7.27
CA THR A 224 12.40 2.65 6.09
C THR A 224 11.12 2.45 5.29
N LYS A 225 10.43 1.31 5.46
CA LYS A 225 9.20 1.02 4.73
C LYS A 225 8.13 2.07 5.03
N PRO A 226 7.38 2.51 4.02
CA PRO A 226 6.22 3.37 4.21
C PRO A 226 5.17 2.70 5.09
N VAL A 227 4.51 3.50 5.93
CA VAL A 227 3.46 3.02 6.84
C VAL A 227 2.20 3.84 6.66
N ILE A 228 1.05 3.17 6.74
CA ILE A 228 -0.25 3.79 6.92
C ILE A 228 -0.91 3.20 8.16
N TYR A 229 -1.44 4.06 9.02
CA TYR A 229 -2.16 3.65 10.22
C TYR A 229 -3.63 3.45 9.91
N ALA A 230 -4.16 2.24 10.11
CA ALA A 230 -5.57 1.94 10.07
C ALA A 230 -6.13 2.03 11.49
N ALA A 231 -6.67 3.20 11.85
CA ALA A 231 -7.28 3.46 13.14
C ALA A 231 -8.65 2.78 13.19
N ASN A 232 -8.71 1.62 13.85
CA ASN A 232 -9.91 0.80 13.95
C ASN A 232 -10.80 1.28 15.08
N ILE A 233 -11.95 1.88 14.74
CA ILE A 233 -12.95 2.45 15.64
C ILE A 233 -14.12 1.49 15.88
N SER A 234 -14.95 1.81 16.88
CA SER A 234 -16.24 1.13 17.09
C SER A 234 -17.21 1.38 15.94
N GLU A 235 -18.15 0.46 15.74
CA GLU A 235 -19.27 0.63 14.80
C GLU A 235 -20.13 1.84 15.18
N ASP A 236 -20.32 2.09 16.48
CA ASP A 236 -21.10 3.20 17.02
C ASP A 236 -20.48 4.59 16.74
N ASP A 237 -19.21 4.63 16.32
CA ASP A 237 -18.47 5.86 16.04
C ASP A 237 -18.44 6.23 14.57
N ILE A 238 -18.99 5.37 13.69
CA ILE A 238 -19.10 5.65 12.27
C ILE A 238 -20.00 6.88 12.05
N GLY A 239 -19.55 7.79 11.20
CA GLY A 239 -20.26 9.03 10.86
C GLY A 239 -20.15 10.16 11.89
N LYS A 240 -19.52 9.92 13.05
CA LYS A 240 -19.19 10.97 14.01
C LYS A 240 -18.06 11.86 13.52
N ASP A 241 -17.97 13.07 14.08
CA ASP A 241 -16.79 13.92 13.89
C ASP A 241 -15.55 13.24 14.48
N GLU A 242 -14.45 13.18 13.72
CA GLU A 242 -13.23 12.50 14.17
C GLU A 242 -12.66 13.08 15.47
N SER A 243 -12.95 14.34 15.79
CA SER A 243 -12.51 14.99 17.03
C SER A 243 -13.24 14.46 18.29
N GLU A 244 -14.39 13.82 18.11
CA GLU A 244 -15.21 13.25 19.16
C GLU A 244 -14.91 11.76 19.41
N ILE A 245 -14.17 11.12 18.48
CA ILE A 245 -13.85 9.71 18.57
C ILE A 245 -12.64 9.50 19.49
N PRO A 246 -12.76 8.64 20.52
CA PRO A 246 -11.67 8.37 21.44
C PRO A 246 -10.40 7.89 20.70
N PHE A 247 -9.24 8.25 21.26
CA PHE A 247 -7.93 7.78 20.84
C PHE A 247 -7.45 8.21 19.42
N LEU A 248 -8.29 8.73 18.53
CA LEU A 248 -7.87 9.10 17.16
C LEU A 248 -6.78 10.18 17.15
N ASN A 249 -6.85 11.14 18.07
CA ASN A 249 -5.86 12.21 18.17
C ASN A 249 -4.45 11.68 18.49
N GLU A 250 -4.34 10.59 19.25
CA GLU A 250 -3.05 9.96 19.58
C GLU A 250 -2.44 9.31 18.33
N VAL A 251 -3.26 8.58 17.56
CA VAL A 251 -2.82 7.96 16.30
C VAL A 251 -2.43 9.03 15.28
N ARG A 252 -3.26 10.08 15.15
CA ARG A 252 -3.00 11.20 14.22
C ARG A 252 -1.67 11.88 14.54
N LYS A 253 -1.44 12.19 15.82
CA LYS A 253 -0.19 12.80 16.26
C LYS A 253 1.02 11.93 15.89
N THR A 254 0.95 10.63 16.14
CA THR A 254 2.05 9.71 15.78
C THR A 254 2.24 9.65 14.25
N ALA A 255 1.15 9.61 13.48
CA ALA A 255 1.22 9.62 12.03
C ALA A 255 1.88 10.91 11.50
N ASP A 256 1.49 12.06 12.02
CA ASP A 256 2.07 13.36 11.64
C ASP A 256 3.56 13.45 12.00
N ASP A 257 3.95 13.00 13.21
CA ASP A 257 5.34 12.99 13.69
C ASP A 257 6.24 12.08 12.81
N GLU A 258 5.67 11.04 12.19
CA GLU A 258 6.37 10.12 11.30
C GLU A 258 6.21 10.44 9.80
N GLY A 259 5.40 11.43 9.44
CA GLY A 259 5.05 11.73 8.05
C GLY A 259 4.25 10.59 7.39
N ALA A 260 3.52 9.79 8.18
CA ALA A 260 2.71 8.66 7.74
C ALA A 260 1.25 9.07 7.50
N GLY A 261 0.52 8.27 6.70
CA GLY A 261 -0.92 8.43 6.53
C GLY A 261 -1.72 7.77 7.66
N MET A 262 -2.96 8.25 7.87
CA MET A 262 -3.94 7.61 8.74
C MET A 262 -5.27 7.47 8.02
N ILE A 263 -5.92 6.32 8.16
CA ILE A 263 -7.29 6.05 7.71
C ILE A 263 -8.11 5.57 8.90
N VAL A 264 -9.24 6.21 9.13
CA VAL A 264 -10.24 5.77 10.11
C VAL A 264 -11.13 4.72 9.48
N ILE A 265 -11.27 3.57 10.14
CA ILE A 265 -12.00 2.41 9.62
C ILE A 265 -12.68 1.67 10.79
N SER A 266 -13.87 1.10 10.57
CA SER A 266 -14.42 0.09 11.46
C SER A 266 -14.31 -1.28 10.76
N ALA A 267 -13.42 -2.12 11.26
CA ALA A 267 -13.16 -3.43 10.65
C ALA A 267 -14.40 -4.33 10.65
N ALA A 268 -15.29 -4.18 11.63
CA ALA A 268 -16.55 -4.92 11.71
C ALA A 268 -17.51 -4.49 10.60
N ILE A 269 -17.75 -3.19 10.45
CA ILE A 269 -18.58 -2.64 9.37
C ILE A 269 -18.03 -3.02 8.00
N GLU A 270 -16.70 -2.97 7.81
CA GLU A 270 -16.11 -3.37 6.52
C GLU A 270 -16.30 -4.86 6.23
N GLN A 271 -16.30 -5.70 7.25
CA GLN A 271 -16.58 -7.13 7.09
C GLN A 271 -18.03 -7.37 6.66
N ASP A 272 -18.99 -6.60 7.16
CA ASP A 272 -20.38 -6.68 6.77
C ASP A 272 -20.59 -6.17 5.33
N ILE A 273 -20.02 -5.00 5.01
CA ILE A 273 -20.05 -4.40 3.67
C ILE A 273 -19.46 -5.37 2.62
N ALA A 274 -18.39 -6.08 2.95
CA ALA A 274 -17.74 -7.02 2.02
C ALA A 274 -18.61 -8.22 1.63
N GLN A 275 -19.70 -8.48 2.37
CA GLN A 275 -20.64 -9.56 2.10
C GLN A 275 -21.90 -9.08 1.34
N MET A 276 -22.09 -7.77 1.21
CA MET A 276 -23.27 -7.18 0.59
C MET A 276 -23.20 -7.20 -0.94
N ALA A 277 -24.36 -7.27 -1.59
CA ALA A 277 -24.47 -7.00 -3.02
C ALA A 277 -24.18 -5.51 -3.31
N PRO A 278 -23.73 -5.15 -4.53
CA PRO A 278 -23.36 -3.76 -4.85
C PRO A 278 -24.44 -2.71 -4.56
N ASP A 279 -25.70 -3.07 -4.84
CA ASP A 279 -26.85 -2.18 -4.60
C ASP A 279 -27.11 -2.00 -3.10
N GLU A 280 -27.06 -3.08 -2.33
CA GLU A 280 -27.17 -3.08 -0.87
C GLU A 280 -26.03 -2.30 -0.21
N LYS A 281 -24.80 -2.45 -0.73
CA LYS A 281 -23.63 -1.67 -0.27
C LYS A 281 -23.86 -0.18 -0.43
N ALA A 282 -24.38 0.27 -1.57
CA ALA A 282 -24.61 1.69 -1.84
C ALA A 282 -25.66 2.28 -0.88
N GLU A 283 -26.76 1.57 -0.64
CA GLU A 283 -27.81 1.97 0.28
C GLU A 283 -27.29 2.03 1.72
N PHE A 284 -26.58 1.00 2.17
CA PHE A 284 -26.00 0.93 3.51
C PHE A 284 -24.99 2.05 3.79
N LEU A 285 -24.12 2.37 2.82
CA LEU A 285 -23.19 3.51 2.95
C LEU A 285 -23.93 4.85 3.04
N ALA A 286 -25.03 5.01 2.27
CA ALA A 286 -25.84 6.21 2.32
C ALA A 286 -26.54 6.36 3.69
N ASP A 287 -27.07 5.26 4.26
CA ASP A 287 -27.69 5.25 5.59
C ASP A 287 -26.70 5.61 6.70
N LEU A 288 -25.44 5.18 6.57
CA LEU A 288 -24.36 5.55 7.48
C LEU A 288 -23.84 6.99 7.27
N GLY A 289 -24.33 7.70 6.22
CA GLY A 289 -23.89 9.06 5.90
C GLY A 289 -22.46 9.14 5.36
N ILE A 290 -21.90 8.03 4.85
CA ILE A 290 -20.54 7.95 4.31
C ILE A 290 -20.60 7.70 2.79
N GLY A 291 -19.78 8.46 2.04
CA GLY A 291 -19.77 8.36 0.57
C GLY A 291 -18.94 7.20 0.02
N GLN A 292 -18.06 6.61 0.81
CA GLN A 292 -17.15 5.53 0.42
C GLN A 292 -16.76 4.70 1.64
N SER A 293 -16.60 3.38 1.47
CA SER A 293 -16.18 2.50 2.57
C SER A 293 -14.75 2.85 3.05
N GLY A 294 -14.47 2.55 4.30
CA GLY A 294 -13.12 2.71 4.87
C GLY A 294 -12.10 1.83 4.16
N LEU A 295 -12.49 0.63 3.75
CA LEU A 295 -11.65 -0.30 2.99
C LEU A 295 -11.29 0.27 1.62
N ASP A 296 -12.24 0.83 0.86
CA ASP A 296 -11.96 1.46 -0.43
C ASP A 296 -11.01 2.65 -0.29
N ARG A 297 -11.17 3.46 0.78
CA ARG A 297 -10.25 4.56 1.13
C ARG A 297 -8.86 4.04 1.48
N LEU A 298 -8.78 2.96 2.27
CA LEU A 298 -7.51 2.33 2.66
C LEU A 298 -6.77 1.79 1.42
N ILE A 299 -7.45 1.05 0.54
CA ILE A 299 -6.86 0.52 -0.70
C ILE A 299 -6.30 1.65 -1.56
N THR A 300 -7.09 2.71 -1.76
CA THR A 300 -6.66 3.87 -2.55
C THR A 300 -5.45 4.58 -1.92
N ALA A 301 -5.45 4.74 -0.59
CA ALA A 301 -4.34 5.35 0.13
C ALA A 301 -3.06 4.50 0.07
N CYS A 302 -3.19 3.17 0.20
CA CYS A 302 -2.09 2.23 0.06
C CYS A 302 -1.49 2.24 -1.35
N TYR A 303 -2.33 2.34 -2.38
CA TYR A 303 -1.89 2.43 -3.77
C TYR A 303 -1.02 3.68 -4.00
N ARG A 304 -1.46 4.83 -3.45
CA ARG A 304 -0.69 6.08 -3.48
C ARG A 304 0.58 6.03 -2.62
N LEU A 305 0.51 5.40 -1.45
CA LEU A 305 1.66 5.23 -0.54
C LEU A 305 2.84 4.51 -1.23
N LEU A 306 2.52 3.55 -2.10
CA LEU A 306 3.49 2.82 -2.92
C LEU A 306 3.97 3.62 -4.16
N GLY A 307 3.53 4.86 -4.33
CA GLY A 307 3.86 5.67 -5.50
C GLY A 307 3.27 5.10 -6.81
N LEU A 308 2.17 4.34 -6.71
CA LEU A 308 1.51 3.74 -7.85
C LEU A 308 0.49 4.68 -8.46
N ILE A 309 0.43 4.66 -9.79
CA ILE A 309 -0.59 5.36 -10.57
C ILE A 309 -1.13 4.41 -11.64
N SER A 310 -2.35 4.69 -12.12
CA SER A 310 -2.97 3.92 -13.19
C SER A 310 -3.12 4.76 -14.44
N PHE A 311 -2.72 4.21 -15.59
CA PHE A 311 -3.18 4.65 -16.88
C PHE A 311 -4.23 3.68 -17.42
N LEU A 312 -5.09 4.16 -18.31
CA LEU A 312 -6.23 3.41 -18.79
C LEU A 312 -6.12 3.18 -20.30
N THR A 313 -6.49 2.00 -20.76
CA THR A 313 -6.69 1.69 -22.18
C THR A 313 -8.16 1.42 -22.40
N VAL A 314 -8.69 1.94 -23.52
CA VAL A 314 -10.10 1.77 -23.88
C VAL A 314 -10.23 1.22 -25.27
N GLY A 315 -11.14 0.28 -25.45
CA GLY A 315 -11.46 -0.36 -26.72
C GLY A 315 -12.75 -1.16 -26.62
N GLU A 316 -13.28 -1.61 -27.77
CA GLU A 316 -14.51 -2.43 -27.84
C GLU A 316 -14.35 -3.79 -27.14
N ASP A 317 -13.15 -4.36 -27.11
CA ASP A 317 -12.90 -5.64 -26.48
C ASP A 317 -12.63 -5.52 -24.99
N GLU A 318 -11.86 -4.51 -24.56
CA GLU A 318 -11.48 -4.35 -23.16
C GLU A 318 -11.27 -2.87 -22.79
N CYS A 319 -11.82 -2.45 -21.64
CA CYS A 319 -11.37 -1.31 -20.89
C CYS A 319 -10.52 -1.79 -19.72
N ARG A 320 -9.27 -1.31 -19.62
CA ARG A 320 -8.34 -1.82 -18.60
C ARG A 320 -7.52 -0.71 -17.95
N ALA A 321 -7.35 -0.85 -16.64
CA ALA A 321 -6.42 -0.05 -15.85
C ALA A 321 -5.09 -0.78 -15.70
N TRP A 322 -3.99 -0.06 -15.89
CA TRP A 322 -2.62 -0.57 -15.84
C TRP A 322 -1.81 0.13 -14.76
N THR A 323 -1.18 -0.65 -13.90
CA THR A 323 -0.36 -0.12 -12.81
C THR A 323 1.05 0.23 -13.29
N ILE A 324 1.49 1.45 -12.99
CA ILE A 324 2.87 1.90 -13.13
C ILE A 324 3.28 2.69 -11.89
N THR A 325 4.58 2.85 -11.68
CA THR A 325 5.11 3.73 -10.66
C THR A 325 5.15 5.18 -11.18
N GLU A 326 4.90 6.15 -10.33
CA GLU A 326 5.04 7.56 -10.66
C GLU A 326 6.44 7.85 -11.24
N GLY A 327 6.49 8.63 -12.32
CA GLY A 327 7.75 8.90 -13.06
C GLY A 327 8.12 7.83 -14.10
N THR A 328 7.36 6.74 -14.25
CA THR A 328 7.56 5.75 -15.34
C THR A 328 7.44 6.45 -16.70
N LYS A 329 8.41 6.22 -17.58
CA LYS A 329 8.41 6.80 -18.91
C LYS A 329 7.49 6.02 -19.86
N ALA A 330 7.01 6.68 -20.94
CA ALA A 330 6.05 6.12 -21.87
C ALA A 330 6.46 4.76 -22.49
N PRO A 331 7.73 4.50 -22.89
CA PRO A 331 8.12 3.17 -23.38
C PRO A 331 7.90 2.05 -22.34
N GLN A 332 8.31 2.27 -21.08
CA GLN A 332 8.13 1.31 -20.01
C GLN A 332 6.65 1.12 -19.65
N ALA A 333 5.86 2.20 -19.67
CA ALA A 333 4.41 2.10 -19.49
C ALA A 333 3.76 1.25 -20.61
N ALA A 334 4.15 1.45 -21.87
CA ALA A 334 3.70 0.62 -22.99
C ALA A 334 4.13 -0.85 -22.83
N GLY A 335 5.30 -1.08 -22.24
CA GLY A 335 5.81 -2.41 -21.88
C GLY A 335 4.92 -3.19 -20.91
N LYS A 336 4.15 -2.49 -20.08
CA LYS A 336 3.14 -3.12 -19.21
C LYS A 336 2.00 -3.76 -20.00
N ILE A 337 1.65 -3.20 -21.15
CA ILE A 337 0.63 -3.76 -22.04
C ILE A 337 1.19 -4.99 -22.75
N HIS A 338 2.40 -4.85 -23.34
CA HIS A 338 3.12 -5.93 -24.01
C HIS A 338 4.60 -5.59 -24.15
N THR A 339 5.50 -6.55 -23.93
CA THR A 339 6.95 -6.35 -23.99
C THR A 339 7.44 -5.84 -25.36
N ASP A 340 6.77 -6.21 -26.46
CA ASP A 340 7.12 -5.72 -27.79
C ASP A 340 6.81 -4.24 -27.96
N PHE A 341 5.85 -3.71 -27.21
CA PHE A 341 5.54 -2.27 -27.24
C PHE A 341 6.61 -1.42 -26.57
N GLU A 342 7.32 -1.95 -25.59
CA GLU A 342 8.49 -1.27 -25.03
C GLU A 342 9.64 -1.21 -26.03
N LYS A 343 9.97 -2.35 -26.65
CA LYS A 343 11.08 -2.49 -27.60
C LYS A 343 10.86 -1.71 -28.91
N GLY A 344 9.62 -1.72 -29.40
CA GLY A 344 9.21 -1.08 -30.65
C GLY A 344 8.54 0.29 -30.43
N PHE A 345 8.66 0.91 -29.25
CA PHE A 345 7.98 2.15 -28.93
C PHE A 345 8.44 3.30 -29.82
N ILE A 346 7.49 3.92 -30.52
CA ILE A 346 7.73 5.11 -31.33
C ILE A 346 7.00 6.31 -30.71
N ARG A 347 5.69 6.18 -30.51
CA ARG A 347 4.84 7.20 -29.90
C ARG A 347 3.57 6.57 -29.33
N ALA A 348 2.96 7.26 -28.36
CA ALA A 348 1.63 6.97 -27.88
C ALA A 348 0.76 8.23 -27.99
N GLU A 349 -0.51 8.05 -28.27
CA GLU A 349 -1.52 9.11 -28.12
C GLU A 349 -2.09 9.02 -26.71
N VAL A 350 -1.96 10.11 -25.95
CA VAL A 350 -2.42 10.19 -24.57
C VAL A 350 -3.35 11.38 -24.43
N VAL A 351 -4.51 11.15 -23.85
CA VAL A 351 -5.49 12.19 -23.57
C VAL A 351 -5.78 12.19 -22.08
N PRO A 352 -5.78 13.36 -21.42
CA PRO A 352 -6.25 13.46 -20.04
C PRO A 352 -7.70 12.98 -19.92
N TYR A 353 -8.01 12.25 -18.85
CA TYR A 353 -9.35 11.69 -18.62
C TYR A 353 -10.44 12.77 -18.69
N ASP A 354 -10.25 13.88 -17.97
CA ASP A 354 -11.23 14.97 -17.92
C ASP A 354 -11.49 15.57 -19.31
N THR A 355 -10.43 15.75 -20.12
CA THR A 355 -10.54 16.22 -21.50
C THR A 355 -11.34 15.26 -22.37
N LEU A 356 -11.17 13.93 -22.18
CA LEU A 356 -11.96 12.95 -22.93
C LEU A 356 -13.44 13.01 -22.56
N ILE A 357 -13.75 13.15 -21.27
CA ILE A 357 -15.15 13.23 -20.80
C ILE A 357 -15.81 14.52 -21.30
N GLU A 358 -15.12 15.66 -21.23
CA GLU A 358 -15.63 16.95 -21.71
C GLU A 358 -15.93 16.94 -23.21
N ASN A 359 -15.08 16.29 -24.02
CA ASN A 359 -15.25 16.23 -25.48
C ASN A 359 -16.07 15.03 -25.97
N GLY A 360 -16.36 14.07 -25.10
CA GLY A 360 -17.22 12.92 -25.40
C GLY A 360 -16.66 11.89 -26.35
N SER A 361 -15.50 12.11 -26.97
CA SER A 361 -14.84 11.13 -27.85
C SER A 361 -13.38 11.47 -28.12
N MET A 362 -12.57 10.43 -28.45
CA MET A 362 -11.18 10.60 -28.88
C MET A 362 -11.04 11.39 -30.19
N ALA A 363 -12.04 11.33 -31.06
CA ALA A 363 -12.03 12.10 -32.31
C ALA A 363 -12.16 13.61 -32.01
N ALA A 364 -13.08 13.99 -31.13
CA ALA A 364 -13.27 15.37 -30.70
C ALA A 364 -12.08 15.94 -29.91
N CYS A 365 -11.32 15.10 -29.21
CA CYS A 365 -10.09 15.54 -28.52
C CYS A 365 -8.93 15.87 -29.48
N LYS A 366 -9.04 15.53 -30.78
CA LYS A 366 -8.02 15.80 -31.80
C LYS A 366 -8.27 17.10 -32.58
N GLU A 367 -9.47 17.64 -32.47
CA GLU A 367 -9.86 18.94 -33.05
C GLU A 367 -9.54 20.10 -32.09
#